data_c48d1431ec3736d06b5f539c2ae945c1
#
_entry.id   c48d1431ec3736d06b5f539c2ae945c1
#
_cell.length_a   1.000
_cell.length_b   1.000
_cell.length_c   1.000
_cell.angle_alpha   90.00
_cell.angle_beta   90.00
_cell.angle_gamma   90.00
#
_symmetry.space_group_name_H-M   'P 1'
#
loop_
_entity.id
_entity.type
_entity.pdbx_description
1 polymer ?
#
loop_
_entity_poly.entity_id
_entity_poly.type
_entity_poly.pdbx_seq_one_letter_code
_entity_poly.pdbx_strand_id
1 'polypeptide(L)'
;MIAFVTSRYTMDKQSPDVRKYIARRAELLGAIRLPNNAFKANAGTEVVSDIIFLQKRDRPVEIEPDWVHLGKNDDGFAINQYFIDNPEMVLGRQTSESTQYGRQDFTVEPYEDLDLGVQLKQHRPRKK
;
A
#
# COMPACT_ATOMS: atom_id res chain seq x y z
N MET A 1 -10.64 -15.05 3.26
CA MET A 1 -9.67 -13.94 3.06
C MET A 1 -9.23 -13.89 1.61
N ILE A 2 -9.21 -12.73 1.04
CA ILE A 2 -8.75 -12.50 -0.33
C ILE A 2 -7.48 -11.67 -0.25
N ALA A 3 -6.44 -12.07 -0.98
CA ALA A 3 -5.21 -11.30 -1.10
C ALA A 3 -4.95 -11.00 -2.57
N PHE A 4 -4.59 -9.78 -2.89
CA PHE A 4 -4.23 -9.41 -4.26
C PHE A 4 -3.15 -8.33 -4.28
N VAL A 5 -2.43 -8.28 -5.39
CA VAL A 5 -1.34 -7.33 -5.61
C VAL A 5 -1.81 -6.27 -6.61
N THR A 6 -1.56 -5.02 -6.29
CA THR A 6 -1.94 -3.89 -7.15
C THR A 6 -0.89 -2.80 -7.03
N SER A 7 -0.92 -1.84 -7.95
CA SER A 7 -0.04 -0.67 -7.82
C SER A 7 -0.47 0.18 -6.62
N ARG A 8 0.44 1.00 -6.10
CA ARG A 8 0.15 1.89 -4.97
C ARG A 8 -1.03 2.83 -5.25
N TYR A 9 -1.35 3.08 -6.50
CA TYR A 9 -2.41 4.02 -6.86
C TYR A 9 -3.80 3.56 -6.44
N THR A 10 -4.01 2.28 -6.20
CA THR A 10 -5.28 1.81 -5.63
C THR A 10 -5.50 2.37 -4.22
N MET A 11 -4.47 2.26 -3.38
CA MET A 11 -4.54 2.78 -2.01
C MET A 11 -4.34 4.29 -1.93
N ASP A 12 -3.55 4.87 -2.83
CA ASP A 12 -3.14 6.28 -2.76
C ASP A 12 -3.89 7.20 -3.73
N LYS A 13 -4.83 6.69 -4.52
CA LYS A 13 -5.57 7.52 -5.46
C LYS A 13 -6.31 8.64 -4.72
N GLN A 14 -6.22 9.85 -5.24
CA GLN A 14 -6.82 11.00 -4.60
C GLN A 14 -8.34 10.87 -4.47
N SER A 15 -9.02 10.39 -5.52
CA SER A 15 -10.44 10.07 -5.44
C SER A 15 -10.64 8.80 -4.62
N PRO A 16 -11.46 8.81 -3.57
CA PRO A 16 -11.66 7.65 -2.71
C PRO A 16 -12.78 6.70 -3.18
N ASP A 17 -13.37 6.93 -4.34
CA ASP A 17 -14.61 6.24 -4.74
C ASP A 17 -14.49 4.72 -4.78
N VAL A 18 -13.40 4.19 -5.35
CA VAL A 18 -13.18 2.75 -5.41
C VAL A 18 -12.98 2.17 -4.01
N ARG A 19 -12.20 2.86 -3.17
CA ARG A 19 -11.98 2.41 -1.79
C ARG A 19 -13.26 2.43 -0.98
N LYS A 20 -14.12 3.43 -1.17
CA LYS A 20 -15.44 3.48 -0.52
C LYS A 20 -16.30 2.28 -0.92
N TYR A 21 -16.31 1.96 -2.21
CA TYR A 21 -17.04 0.81 -2.72
C TYR A 21 -16.55 -0.49 -2.07
N ILE A 22 -15.23 -0.67 -2.02
CA ILE A 22 -14.63 -1.87 -1.42
C ILE A 22 -14.94 -1.94 0.07
N ALA A 23 -14.79 -0.83 0.80
CA ALA A 23 -14.95 -0.81 2.26
C ALA A 23 -16.36 -1.22 2.71
N ARG A 24 -17.36 -0.93 1.90
CA ARG A 24 -18.75 -1.34 2.20
C ARG A 24 -18.95 -2.84 2.08
N ARG A 25 -18.16 -3.50 1.25
CA ARG A 25 -18.34 -4.92 0.87
C ARG A 25 -17.29 -5.83 1.48
N ALA A 26 -16.18 -5.28 1.94
CA ALA A 26 -15.08 -6.05 2.51
C ALA A 26 -14.40 -5.27 3.63
N GLU A 27 -13.94 -6.01 4.63
CA GLU A 27 -13.12 -5.47 5.70
C GLU A 27 -11.66 -5.54 5.30
N LEU A 28 -10.91 -4.47 5.48
CA LEU A 28 -9.46 -4.47 5.27
C LEU A 28 -8.80 -5.15 6.47
N LEU A 29 -8.21 -6.30 6.24
CA LEU A 29 -7.45 -7.03 7.27
C LEU A 29 -6.05 -6.46 7.42
N GLY A 30 -5.49 -5.94 6.34
CA GLY A 30 -4.19 -5.33 6.32
C GLY A 30 -3.72 -5.09 4.90
N ALA A 31 -2.64 -4.35 4.77
CA ALA A 31 -1.97 -4.13 3.50
C ALA A 31 -0.48 -4.02 3.73
N ILE A 32 0.30 -4.46 2.77
CA ILE A 32 1.76 -4.41 2.83
C ILE A 32 2.23 -3.66 1.60
N ARG A 33 3.01 -2.60 1.81
CA ARG A 33 3.61 -1.83 0.72
C ARG A 33 5.01 -2.33 0.44
N LEU A 34 5.24 -2.77 -0.78
CA LEU A 34 6.50 -3.36 -1.19
C LEU A 34 7.48 -2.30 -1.70
N PRO A 35 8.79 -2.54 -1.56
CA PRO A 35 9.76 -1.65 -2.19
C PRO A 35 9.68 -1.71 -3.71
N ASN A 36 10.21 -0.67 -4.36
CA ASN A 36 10.08 -0.48 -5.80
C ASN A 36 10.77 -1.53 -6.67
N ASN A 37 11.61 -2.38 -6.08
CA ASN A 37 12.28 -3.46 -6.78
C ASN A 37 11.66 -4.85 -6.58
N ALA A 38 10.50 -4.93 -5.93
CA ALA A 38 9.89 -6.23 -5.59
C ALA A 38 9.53 -7.06 -6.83
N PHE A 39 9.18 -6.39 -7.94
CA PHE A 39 8.82 -7.04 -9.21
C PHE A 39 9.74 -6.56 -10.33
N LYS A 40 11.03 -6.78 -10.17
CA LYS A 40 12.09 -6.27 -11.05
C LYS A 40 12.13 -6.94 -12.43
N ALA A 41 11.23 -7.88 -12.71
CA ALA A 41 11.23 -8.62 -13.97
C ALA A 41 10.84 -7.76 -15.18
N ASN A 42 10.24 -6.60 -14.97
CA ASN A 42 9.87 -5.69 -16.05
C ASN A 42 10.92 -4.60 -16.18
N ALA A 43 11.79 -4.76 -17.15
CA ALA A 43 12.89 -3.83 -17.40
C ALA A 43 12.40 -2.37 -17.48
N GLY A 44 12.95 -1.52 -16.62
CA GLY A 44 12.72 -0.09 -16.65
C GLY A 44 11.53 0.44 -15.87
N THR A 45 10.72 -0.43 -15.25
CA THR A 45 9.60 0.04 -14.43
C THR A 45 9.81 -0.36 -12.98
N GLU A 46 10.29 0.59 -12.19
CA GLU A 46 10.36 0.44 -10.74
C GLU A 46 9.11 1.10 -10.15
N VAL A 47 8.08 0.30 -9.90
CA VAL A 47 6.83 0.79 -9.33
C VAL A 47 6.62 0.22 -7.94
N VAL A 48 6.07 1.05 -7.07
CA VAL A 48 5.66 0.62 -5.74
C VAL A 48 4.34 -0.14 -5.86
N SER A 49 4.30 -1.34 -5.31
CA SER A 49 3.10 -2.19 -5.32
C SER A 49 2.65 -2.49 -3.92
N ASP A 50 1.37 -2.77 -3.77
CA ASP A 50 0.76 -3.13 -2.48
C ASP A 50 0.17 -4.52 -2.56
N ILE A 51 0.29 -5.27 -1.47
CA ILE A 51 -0.49 -6.49 -1.24
C ILE A 51 -1.62 -6.11 -0.31
N ILE A 52 -2.85 -6.34 -0.73
CA ILE A 52 -4.05 -5.95 0.03
C ILE A 52 -4.76 -7.23 0.48
N PHE A 53 -5.09 -7.31 1.76
CA PHE A 53 -5.78 -8.44 2.37
C PHE A 53 -7.17 -8.02 2.80
N LEU A 54 -8.19 -8.66 2.24
CA LEU A 54 -9.58 -8.33 2.47
C LEU A 54 -10.35 -9.54 2.97
N GLN A 55 -11.36 -9.28 3.79
CA GLN A 55 -12.36 -10.26 4.21
C GLN A 55 -13.72 -9.80 3.72
N LYS A 56 -14.35 -10.59 2.86
CA LYS A 56 -15.67 -10.26 2.34
C LYS A 56 -16.69 -10.20 3.49
N ARG A 57 -17.54 -9.17 3.48
CA ARG A 57 -18.65 -9.05 4.43
C ARG A 57 -19.82 -9.90 3.96
N ASP A 58 -20.64 -10.39 4.91
CA ASP A 58 -21.85 -11.14 4.59
C ASP A 58 -22.86 -10.29 3.82
N ARG A 59 -22.88 -9.00 4.10
CA ARG A 59 -23.71 -8.03 3.39
C ARG A 59 -23.02 -6.65 3.42
N PRO A 60 -23.33 -5.79 2.44
CA PRO A 60 -22.77 -4.44 2.45
C PRO A 60 -23.20 -3.67 3.70
N VAL A 61 -22.28 -2.84 4.21
CA VAL A 61 -22.56 -1.95 5.34
C VAL A 61 -22.18 -0.52 4.98
N GLU A 62 -22.88 0.43 5.58
CA GLU A 62 -22.57 1.86 5.43
C GLU A 62 -21.45 2.24 6.40
N ILE A 63 -20.21 2.18 5.90
CA ILE A 63 -19.03 2.46 6.72
C ILE A 63 -17.98 3.19 5.88
N GLU A 64 -17.25 4.09 6.53
CA GLU A 64 -16.17 4.83 5.89
C GLU A 64 -14.94 4.81 6.82
N PRO A 65 -14.20 3.68 6.86
CA PRO A 65 -13.02 3.58 7.71
C PRO A 65 -11.87 4.45 7.20
N ASP A 66 -10.89 4.69 8.05
CA ASP A 66 -9.77 5.61 7.77
C ASP A 66 -8.99 5.25 6.52
N TRP A 67 -8.86 3.97 6.20
CA TRP A 67 -8.09 3.53 5.02
C TRP A 67 -8.72 3.96 3.68
N VAL A 68 -9.93 4.45 3.69
CA VAL A 68 -10.57 5.05 2.51
C VAL A 68 -9.90 6.37 2.14
N HIS A 69 -9.33 7.05 3.11
CA HIS A 69 -8.77 8.39 2.97
C HIS A 69 -7.25 8.40 2.92
N LEU A 70 -6.69 9.53 2.48
CA LEU A 70 -5.26 9.76 2.45
C LEU A 70 -4.83 10.62 3.62
N GLY A 71 -3.59 10.43 4.05
CA GLY A 71 -2.90 11.32 4.98
C GLY A 71 -1.63 11.83 4.33
N LYS A 72 -0.74 12.41 5.12
CA LYS A 72 0.58 12.83 4.64
C LYS A 72 1.66 12.15 5.47
N ASN A 73 2.69 11.65 4.79
CA ASN A 73 3.84 11.10 5.49
C ASN A 73 4.78 12.23 5.96
N ASP A 74 5.88 11.88 6.62
CA ASP A 74 6.83 12.84 7.17
C ASP A 74 7.46 13.73 6.09
N ASP A 75 7.57 13.25 4.86
CA ASP A 75 8.11 14.01 3.73
C ASP A 75 7.04 14.83 2.99
N GLY A 76 5.79 14.81 3.44
CA GLY A 76 4.70 15.58 2.87
C GLY A 76 4.00 14.93 1.69
N PHE A 77 4.30 13.68 1.36
CA PHE A 77 3.59 12.96 0.30
C PHE A 77 2.25 12.46 0.78
N ALA A 78 1.23 12.58 -0.07
CA ALA A 78 -0.09 12.03 0.21
C ALA A 78 -0.07 10.53 -0.04
N ILE A 79 -0.27 9.76 1.01
CA ILE A 79 -0.37 8.30 0.95
C ILE A 79 -1.58 7.84 1.74
N ASN A 80 -1.98 6.59 1.55
CA ASN A 80 -3.13 6.06 2.25
C ASN A 80 -2.96 6.16 3.77
N GLN A 81 -4.01 6.56 4.44
CA GLN A 81 -4.01 6.72 5.90
C GLN A 81 -3.60 5.43 6.62
N TYR A 82 -3.92 4.27 6.05
CA TYR A 82 -3.51 2.99 6.62
C TYR A 82 -2.00 2.91 6.84
N PHE A 83 -1.21 3.38 5.88
CA PHE A 83 0.25 3.35 5.98
C PHE A 83 0.82 4.47 6.85
N ILE A 84 0.05 5.53 7.09
CA ILE A 84 0.40 6.54 8.09
C ILE A 84 0.25 5.94 9.50
N ASP A 85 -0.85 5.23 9.74
CA ASP A 85 -1.16 4.61 11.03
C ASP A 85 -0.33 3.36 11.29
N ASN A 86 0.12 2.69 10.24
CA ASN A 86 0.87 1.43 10.31
C ASN A 86 2.15 1.52 9.46
N PRO A 87 3.11 2.39 9.84
CA PRO A 87 4.31 2.61 9.03
C PRO A 87 5.19 1.36 8.89
N GLU A 88 5.10 0.42 9.83
CA GLU A 88 5.83 -0.84 9.77
C GLU A 88 5.39 -1.74 8.62
N MET A 89 4.21 -1.49 8.05
CA MET A 89 3.70 -2.24 6.91
C MET A 89 4.26 -1.75 5.56
N VAL A 90 5.04 -0.67 5.57
CA VAL A 90 5.82 -0.24 4.41
C VAL A 90 7.20 -0.89 4.50
N LEU A 91 7.49 -1.83 3.61
CA LEU A 91 8.68 -2.69 3.71
C LEU A 91 9.90 -2.08 3.01
N GLY A 92 10.15 -0.82 3.28
CA GLY A 92 11.31 -0.11 2.75
C GLY A 92 11.33 1.31 3.24
N ARG A 93 12.33 2.04 2.77
CA ARG A 93 12.48 3.45 3.15
C ARG A 93 11.67 4.32 2.20
N GLN A 94 10.76 5.10 2.76
CA GLN A 94 9.97 6.07 2.01
C GLN A 94 10.85 7.25 1.63
N THR A 95 10.85 7.59 0.36
CA THR A 95 11.66 8.69 -0.18
C THR A 95 11.01 9.23 -1.45
N SER A 96 11.71 10.12 -2.12
CA SER A 96 11.28 10.63 -3.42
C SER A 96 12.35 10.37 -4.46
N GLU A 97 11.93 10.24 -5.69
CA GLU A 97 12.83 10.14 -6.83
C GLU A 97 12.43 11.14 -7.90
N SER A 98 13.43 11.60 -8.67
CA SER A 98 13.17 12.50 -9.80
C SER A 98 12.62 11.69 -10.97
N THR A 99 11.48 12.14 -11.50
CA THR A 99 10.94 11.57 -12.74
C THR A 99 11.61 12.20 -13.94
N GLN A 100 11.42 11.60 -15.12
CA GLN A 100 11.93 12.14 -16.38
C GLN A 100 11.39 13.54 -16.70
N TYR A 101 10.34 13.97 -16.03
CA TYR A 101 9.72 15.29 -16.20
C TYR A 101 10.18 16.30 -15.15
N GLY A 102 11.20 15.97 -14.36
CA GLY A 102 11.72 16.85 -13.33
C GLY A 102 10.88 16.95 -12.07
N ARG A 103 9.87 16.12 -11.93
CA ARG A 103 9.04 16.06 -10.72
C ARG A 103 9.65 15.13 -9.68
N GLN A 104 9.44 15.46 -8.42
CA GLN A 104 9.72 14.54 -7.32
C GLN A 104 8.49 13.65 -7.12
N ASP A 105 8.68 12.34 -7.15
CA ASP A 105 7.60 11.39 -6.97
C ASP A 105 7.92 10.47 -5.81
N PHE A 106 6.86 10.05 -5.09
CA PHE A 106 6.99 9.14 -3.96
C PHE A 106 7.49 7.78 -4.43
N THR A 107 8.42 7.20 -3.68
CA THR A 107 8.86 5.82 -3.90
C THR A 107 9.23 5.17 -2.58
N VAL A 108 9.39 3.85 -2.60
CA VAL A 108 9.86 3.06 -1.47
C VAL A 108 11.11 2.29 -1.91
N GLU A 109 12.24 2.62 -1.32
CA GLU A 109 13.50 1.93 -1.58
C GLU A 109 13.66 0.72 -0.67
N PRO A 110 14.20 -0.41 -1.16
CA PRO A 110 14.41 -1.58 -0.31
C PRO A 110 15.44 -1.31 0.76
N TYR A 111 15.27 -1.94 1.92
CA TYR A 111 16.31 -1.98 2.94
C TYR A 111 17.41 -2.94 2.47
N GLU A 112 18.66 -2.49 2.50
CA GLU A 112 19.79 -3.28 1.99
C GLU A 112 20.05 -4.55 2.79
N ASP A 113 19.82 -4.50 4.09
CA ASP A 113 20.17 -5.59 5.02
C ASP A 113 19.00 -6.52 5.33
N LEU A 114 17.84 -6.34 4.71
CA LEU A 114 16.65 -7.12 5.02
C LEU A 114 16.18 -7.92 3.81
N ASP A 115 15.91 -9.19 4.05
CA ASP A 115 15.31 -10.07 3.05
C ASP A 115 13.81 -9.81 2.97
N LEU A 116 13.30 -9.52 1.76
CA LEU A 116 11.89 -9.23 1.56
C LEU A 116 10.99 -10.40 1.95
N GLY A 117 11.41 -11.64 1.68
CA GLY A 117 10.64 -12.82 2.05
C GLY A 117 10.45 -12.93 3.56
N VAL A 118 11.49 -12.62 4.34
CA VAL A 118 11.41 -12.62 5.80
C VAL A 118 10.47 -11.51 6.28
N GLN A 119 10.59 -10.31 5.71
CA GLN A 119 9.70 -9.19 6.07
C GLN A 119 8.23 -9.53 5.78
N LEU A 120 7.94 -10.15 4.65
CA LEU A 120 6.58 -10.54 4.29
C LEU A 120 5.99 -11.53 5.28
N LYS A 121 6.78 -12.51 5.75
CA LYS A 121 6.33 -13.45 6.76
C LYS A 121 5.98 -12.77 8.07
N GLN A 122 6.74 -11.76 8.47
CA GLN A 122 6.54 -11.04 9.72
C GLN A 122 5.32 -10.13 9.69
N HIS A 123 4.92 -9.63 8.52
CA HIS A 123 3.91 -8.58 8.40
C HIS A 123 2.57 -9.05 7.83
N ARG A 124 2.44 -10.31 7.44
CA ARG A 124 1.16 -10.80 6.91
C ARG A 124 0.08 -10.78 8.00
N PRO A 125 -1.16 -10.42 7.65
CA PRO A 125 -2.26 -10.42 8.61
C PRO A 125 -2.55 -11.83 9.11
N ARG A 126 -2.97 -11.92 10.37
CA ARG A 126 -3.44 -13.18 10.94
C ARG A 126 -4.83 -13.50 10.41
N LYS A 127 -5.10 -14.77 10.15
CA LYS A 127 -6.46 -15.22 9.84
C LYS A 127 -7.38 -14.94 11.03
N LYS A 128 -8.51 -14.39 10.72
CA LYS A 128 -9.60 -14.29 11.69
C LYS A 128 -10.44 -15.54 11.66
#